data_aab744534da58fb9d0e3122d8340e040
#
_entry.id   aab744534da58fb9d0e3122d8340e040
#
_cell.length_a   1.000
_cell.length_b   1.000
_cell.length_c   1.000
_cell.angle_alpha   90.00
_cell.angle_beta   90.00
_cell.angle_gamma   90.00
#
_symmetry.space_group_name_H-M   'P 1'
#
loop_
_entity.id
_entity.type
_entity.pdbx_description
1 polymer ?
#
loop_
_entity_poly.entity_id
_entity_poly.type
_entity_poly.pdbx_seq_one_letter_code
_entity_poly.pdbx_strand_id
1 'polypeptide(L)'
;MHMLKLFKHLLALSLLGFMLTGSARATEQGSAAEAEAMVKKAVAFVKASGPDKACDEFTNGKSFKDRDLYIIVYDLNGKNLAQGANPKLVGKDLINLKDPDGKPPIQMFVELAKTKGKGWVEGYKFLNPVSQKIEGKAMYLVVRSANEVTNEIDAFVRQARRKPQP
;
A
#
# COMPACT_ATOMS: atom_id res chain seq x y z
N MET A 1 -4.82 15.82 66.74
CA MET A 1 -4.62 16.82 65.66
C MET A 1 -3.54 16.38 64.63
N HIS A 2 -2.98 15.18 64.73
CA HIS A 2 -1.93 14.66 63.83
C HIS A 2 -2.45 13.69 62.77
N MET A 3 -3.59 13.04 63.00
CA MET A 3 -4.14 12.08 62.01
C MET A 3 -4.78 12.71 60.76
N LEU A 4 -5.23 13.95 60.87
CA LEU A 4 -5.90 14.66 59.77
C LEU A 4 -4.91 15.17 58.71
N LYS A 5 -3.64 15.33 59.06
CA LYS A 5 -2.58 15.76 58.12
C LYS A 5 -2.03 14.60 57.28
N LEU A 6 -2.05 13.38 57.81
CA LEU A 6 -1.62 12.17 57.02
C LEU A 6 -2.60 11.84 55.90
N PHE A 7 -3.90 12.05 56.11
CA PHE A 7 -4.92 11.75 55.11
C PHE A 7 -4.88 12.65 53.86
N LYS A 8 -4.41 13.89 54.01
CA LYS A 8 -4.26 14.83 52.89
C LYS A 8 -3.09 14.52 51.97
N HIS A 9 -2.06 13.84 52.45
CA HIS A 9 -0.91 13.46 51.61
C HIS A 9 -1.09 12.13 50.89
N LEU A 10 -1.96 11.24 51.37
CA LEU A 10 -2.30 10.00 50.69
C LEU A 10 -3.25 10.21 49.49
N LEU A 11 -4.08 11.28 49.53
CA LEU A 11 -5.00 11.61 48.44
C LEU A 11 -4.32 12.30 47.25
N ALA A 12 -3.16 12.92 47.47
CA ALA A 12 -2.42 13.63 46.45
C ALA A 12 -1.53 12.69 45.57
N LEU A 13 -1.26 11.47 46.04
CA LEU A 13 -0.40 10.53 45.36
C LEU A 13 -1.17 9.58 44.42
N SER A 14 -2.50 9.52 44.52
CA SER A 14 -3.34 8.65 43.67
C SER A 14 -3.79 9.29 42.35
N LEU A 15 -3.52 10.58 42.14
CA LEU A 15 -3.92 11.28 40.89
C LEU A 15 -2.85 11.34 39.81
N LEU A 16 -1.66 10.80 40.04
CA LEU A 16 -0.55 10.89 39.08
C LEU A 16 -0.34 9.59 38.27
N GLY A 17 -1.22 8.61 38.39
CA GLY A 17 -1.11 7.28 37.75
C GLY A 17 -2.02 7.09 36.53
N PHE A 18 -2.77 8.12 36.06
CA PHE A 18 -3.72 7.93 34.95
C PHE A 18 -3.31 8.74 33.70
N MET A 19 -2.04 8.63 33.34
CA MET A 19 -1.57 9.23 32.10
C MET A 19 -0.93 8.17 31.20
N LEU A 20 -1.45 8.10 29.97
CA LEU A 20 -0.86 7.51 28.78
C LEU A 20 -0.84 5.96 28.68
N THR A 21 -1.99 5.34 28.70
CA THR A 21 -2.17 4.25 27.73
C THR A 21 -2.83 4.85 26.49
N GLY A 22 -2.10 5.64 25.75
CA GLY A 22 -2.41 5.93 24.35
C GLY A 22 -2.30 4.61 23.61
N SER A 23 -3.41 3.89 23.45
CA SER A 23 -3.50 2.79 22.49
C SER A 23 -3.13 3.39 21.14
N ALA A 24 -1.90 3.16 20.69
CA ALA A 24 -1.55 3.34 19.30
C ALA A 24 -2.47 2.42 18.52
N ARG A 25 -3.63 2.93 18.09
CA ARG A 25 -4.44 2.27 17.08
C ARG A 25 -3.55 2.17 15.87
N ALA A 26 -3.08 0.96 15.59
CA ALA A 26 -2.48 0.67 14.31
C ALA A 26 -3.48 1.16 13.26
N THR A 27 -3.07 2.12 12.44
CA THR A 27 -3.92 2.62 11.36
C THR A 27 -4.18 1.45 10.42
N GLU A 28 -5.45 1.20 10.07
CA GLU A 28 -5.82 0.13 9.12
C GLU A 28 -5.23 0.37 7.72
N GLN A 29 -4.62 1.53 7.52
CA GLN A 29 -3.98 1.96 6.28
C GLN A 29 -2.47 2.06 6.45
N GLY A 30 -1.75 1.57 5.44
CA GLY A 30 -0.31 1.75 5.35
C GLY A 30 0.09 3.19 5.02
N SER A 31 1.26 3.62 5.50
CA SER A 31 1.84 4.92 5.19
C SER A 31 2.54 4.94 3.82
N ALA A 32 2.80 6.14 3.27
CA ALA A 32 3.57 6.30 2.04
C ALA A 32 4.96 5.67 2.13
N ALA A 33 5.64 5.85 3.27
CA ALA A 33 6.97 5.28 3.50
C ALA A 33 6.95 3.74 3.50
N GLU A 34 5.92 3.12 4.10
CA GLU A 34 5.75 1.66 4.10
C GLU A 34 5.46 1.13 2.68
N ALA A 35 4.66 1.85 1.89
CA ALA A 35 4.43 1.49 0.49
C ALA A 35 5.72 1.53 -0.33
N GLU A 36 6.51 2.61 -0.24
CA GLU A 36 7.80 2.70 -0.92
C GLU A 36 8.79 1.61 -0.47
N ALA A 37 8.83 1.31 0.83
CA ALA A 37 9.65 0.23 1.36
C ALA A 37 9.21 -1.14 0.81
N MET A 38 7.90 -1.39 0.72
CA MET A 38 7.35 -2.62 0.12
C MET A 38 7.72 -2.74 -1.36
N VAL A 39 7.68 -1.64 -2.14
CA VAL A 39 8.15 -1.64 -3.54
C VAL A 39 9.62 -2.00 -3.64
N LYS A 40 10.49 -1.36 -2.84
CA LYS A 40 11.93 -1.66 -2.84
C LYS A 40 12.19 -3.14 -2.53
N LYS A 41 11.48 -3.69 -1.54
CA LYS A 41 11.54 -5.11 -1.20
C LYS A 41 11.06 -5.99 -2.36
N ALA A 42 9.96 -5.62 -3.03
CA ALA A 42 9.43 -6.36 -4.17
C ALA A 42 10.40 -6.36 -5.36
N VAL A 43 11.00 -5.22 -5.70
CA VAL A 43 12.02 -5.11 -6.76
C VAL A 43 13.23 -5.98 -6.45
N ALA A 44 13.72 -5.98 -5.20
CA ALA A 44 14.82 -6.86 -4.80
C ALA A 44 14.44 -8.35 -4.90
N PHE A 45 13.20 -8.68 -4.53
CA PHE A 45 12.70 -10.05 -4.62
C PHE A 45 12.58 -10.54 -6.07
N VAL A 46 12.09 -9.69 -7.00
CA VAL A 46 12.07 -10.02 -8.44
C VAL A 46 13.49 -10.29 -8.96
N LYS A 47 14.47 -9.47 -8.55
CA LYS A 47 15.89 -9.68 -8.95
C LYS A 47 16.45 -11.01 -8.46
N ALA A 48 16.11 -11.42 -7.25
CA ALA A 48 16.64 -12.62 -6.61
C ALA A 48 15.95 -13.91 -7.08
N SER A 49 14.63 -13.85 -7.31
CA SER A 49 13.78 -15.03 -7.48
C SER A 49 13.30 -15.23 -8.92
N GLY A 50 13.49 -14.24 -9.79
CA GLY A 50 12.90 -14.19 -11.13
C GLY A 50 11.44 -13.74 -11.13
N PRO A 51 10.94 -13.34 -12.31
CA PRO A 51 9.63 -12.73 -12.47
C PRO A 51 8.46 -13.66 -12.12
N ASP A 52 8.47 -14.88 -12.60
CA ASP A 52 7.35 -15.81 -12.43
C ASP A 52 7.11 -16.16 -10.97
N LYS A 53 8.19 -16.47 -10.24
CA LYS A 53 8.13 -16.76 -8.82
C LYS A 53 7.71 -15.51 -8.01
N ALA A 54 8.16 -14.35 -8.43
CA ALA A 54 7.77 -13.11 -7.78
C ALA A 54 6.29 -12.79 -8.01
N CYS A 55 5.77 -12.92 -9.23
CA CYS A 55 4.36 -12.73 -9.53
C CYS A 55 3.46 -13.69 -8.75
N ASP A 56 3.88 -14.96 -8.60
CA ASP A 56 3.16 -15.93 -7.79
C ASP A 56 3.12 -15.51 -6.31
N GLU A 57 4.27 -15.15 -5.72
CA GLU A 57 4.34 -14.68 -4.32
C GLU A 57 3.52 -13.39 -4.10
N PHE A 58 3.55 -12.43 -5.04
CA PHE A 58 2.76 -11.20 -4.93
C PHE A 58 1.25 -11.46 -4.99
N THR A 59 0.84 -12.45 -5.76
CA THR A 59 -0.57 -12.82 -5.93
C THR A 59 -1.09 -13.72 -4.82
N ASN A 60 -0.39 -14.82 -4.56
CA ASN A 60 -0.85 -15.92 -3.70
C ASN A 60 -0.19 -15.92 -2.32
N GLY A 61 1.04 -15.39 -2.21
CA GLY A 61 1.80 -15.32 -0.97
C GLY A 61 1.29 -14.26 0.01
N LYS A 62 1.96 -14.19 1.16
CA LYS A 62 1.66 -13.26 2.27
C LYS A 62 2.75 -12.24 2.51
N SER A 63 3.96 -12.44 1.97
CA SER A 63 5.15 -11.63 2.30
C SER A 63 5.07 -10.19 1.80
N PHE A 64 4.16 -9.92 0.87
CA PHE A 64 3.93 -8.62 0.24
C PHE A 64 2.49 -8.12 0.40
N LYS A 65 1.88 -8.46 1.53
CA LYS A 65 0.55 -7.98 1.94
C LYS A 65 0.64 -7.52 3.39
N ASP A 66 0.25 -6.29 3.64
CA ASP A 66 0.20 -5.72 4.99
C ASP A 66 -0.95 -4.71 5.07
N ARG A 67 -1.97 -5.04 5.84
CA ARG A 67 -3.20 -4.22 5.94
C ARG A 67 -3.79 -3.97 4.55
N ASP A 68 -3.83 -2.73 4.08
CA ASP A 68 -4.33 -2.36 2.75
C ASP A 68 -3.21 -2.20 1.69
N LEU A 69 -1.95 -2.47 2.08
CA LEU A 69 -0.80 -2.50 1.17
C LEU A 69 -0.66 -3.88 0.50
N TYR A 70 -0.41 -3.88 -0.79
CA TYR A 70 -0.12 -5.09 -1.57
C TYR A 70 0.56 -4.73 -2.89
N ILE A 71 1.24 -5.71 -3.49
CA ILE A 71 1.88 -5.54 -4.79
C ILE A 71 0.89 -5.83 -5.92
N ILE A 72 0.98 -5.00 -6.97
CA ILE A 72 0.38 -5.24 -8.27
C ILE A 72 1.49 -5.15 -9.32
N VAL A 73 1.42 -5.98 -10.34
CA VAL A 73 2.31 -5.92 -11.50
C VAL A 73 1.48 -5.79 -12.77
N TYR A 74 1.84 -4.83 -13.60
CA TYR A 74 1.31 -4.65 -14.95
C TYR A 74 2.45 -4.65 -15.95
N ASP A 75 2.17 -5.07 -17.20
CA ASP A 75 3.01 -4.70 -18.32
C ASP A 75 2.67 -3.28 -18.82
N LEU A 76 3.49 -2.76 -19.74
CA LEU A 76 3.29 -1.42 -20.31
C LEU A 76 2.08 -1.32 -21.26
N ASN A 77 1.37 -2.41 -21.50
CA ASN A 77 0.12 -2.44 -22.26
C ASN A 77 -1.11 -2.47 -21.33
N GLY A 78 -0.90 -2.59 -20.00
CA GLY A 78 -1.97 -2.61 -19.00
C GLY A 78 -2.51 -4.00 -18.69
N LYS A 79 -1.85 -5.06 -19.14
CA LYS A 79 -2.17 -6.43 -18.71
C LYS A 79 -1.69 -6.65 -17.28
N ASN A 80 -2.56 -7.16 -16.44
CA ASN A 80 -2.24 -7.46 -15.04
C ASN A 80 -1.48 -8.80 -14.96
N LEU A 81 -0.25 -8.76 -14.42
CA LEU A 81 0.62 -9.93 -14.28
C LEU A 81 0.61 -10.50 -12.86
N ALA A 82 0.39 -9.65 -11.84
CA ALA A 82 0.20 -10.06 -10.45
C ALA A 82 -0.75 -9.12 -9.71
N GLN A 83 -1.52 -9.66 -8.76
CA GLN A 83 -2.52 -8.88 -8.05
C GLN A 83 -2.74 -9.39 -6.62
N GLY A 84 -2.15 -8.71 -5.65
CA GLY A 84 -2.19 -9.12 -4.24
C GLY A 84 -3.56 -9.04 -3.58
N ALA A 85 -4.43 -8.12 -4.02
CA ALA A 85 -5.76 -7.95 -3.42
C ALA A 85 -6.86 -8.78 -4.12
N ASN A 86 -6.74 -9.02 -5.42
CA ASN A 86 -7.75 -9.74 -6.18
C ASN A 86 -7.12 -10.59 -7.29
N PRO A 87 -6.77 -11.84 -7.01
CA PRO A 87 -6.14 -12.74 -7.98
C PRO A 87 -6.94 -12.93 -9.29
N LYS A 88 -8.27 -12.71 -9.26
CA LYS A 88 -9.14 -12.85 -10.45
C LYS A 88 -8.83 -11.83 -11.55
N LEU A 89 -8.05 -10.79 -11.25
CA LEU A 89 -7.63 -9.79 -12.23
C LEU A 89 -6.36 -10.20 -13.00
N VAL A 90 -5.62 -11.19 -12.52
CA VAL A 90 -4.40 -11.67 -13.19
C VAL A 90 -4.72 -12.18 -14.60
N GLY A 91 -3.90 -11.79 -15.56
CA GLY A 91 -4.04 -12.12 -16.97
C GLY A 91 -5.00 -11.21 -17.76
N LYS A 92 -5.76 -10.35 -17.11
CA LYS A 92 -6.71 -9.44 -17.78
C LYS A 92 -6.01 -8.18 -18.28
N ASP A 93 -6.42 -7.73 -19.47
CA ASP A 93 -6.14 -6.39 -19.97
C ASP A 93 -7.07 -5.39 -19.26
N LEU A 94 -6.49 -4.48 -18.52
CA LEU A 94 -7.23 -3.49 -17.71
C LEU A 94 -6.94 -2.04 -18.14
N ILE A 95 -6.29 -1.85 -19.30
CA ILE A 95 -5.88 -0.51 -19.77
C ILE A 95 -7.09 0.45 -19.89
N ASN A 96 -8.25 -0.06 -20.28
CA ASN A 96 -9.47 0.73 -20.46
C ASN A 96 -10.38 0.74 -19.22
N LEU A 97 -9.94 0.14 -18.10
CA LEU A 97 -10.70 0.17 -16.86
C LEU A 97 -10.86 1.60 -16.37
N LYS A 98 -12.09 1.98 -16.07
CA LYS A 98 -12.41 3.26 -15.45
C LYS A 98 -12.83 3.08 -13.99
N ASP A 99 -12.47 4.02 -13.16
CA ASP A 99 -12.98 4.12 -11.81
C ASP A 99 -14.41 4.73 -11.80
N PRO A 100 -15.10 4.77 -10.65
CA PRO A 100 -16.45 5.36 -10.57
C PRO A 100 -16.57 6.82 -11.00
N ASP A 101 -15.45 7.58 -10.97
CA ASP A 101 -15.40 8.96 -11.43
C ASP A 101 -15.02 9.07 -12.93
N GLY A 102 -14.93 7.93 -13.63
CA GLY A 102 -14.57 7.86 -15.05
C GLY A 102 -13.08 7.99 -15.35
N LYS A 103 -12.19 8.04 -14.34
CA LYS A 103 -10.76 8.12 -14.53
C LYS A 103 -10.19 6.77 -14.95
N PRO A 104 -9.18 6.72 -15.84
CA PRO A 104 -8.53 5.49 -16.28
C PRO A 104 -7.23 5.23 -15.47
N PRO A 105 -7.28 4.64 -14.26
CA PRO A 105 -6.13 4.54 -13.39
C PRO A 105 -4.96 3.77 -14.03
N ILE A 106 -5.23 2.72 -14.79
CA ILE A 106 -4.17 1.92 -15.41
C ILE A 106 -3.42 2.70 -16.48
N GLN A 107 -4.13 3.53 -17.28
CA GLN A 107 -3.47 4.43 -18.24
C GLN A 107 -2.58 5.44 -17.51
N MET A 108 -3.03 6.01 -16.39
CA MET A 108 -2.24 6.93 -15.58
C MET A 108 -0.95 6.26 -15.06
N PHE A 109 -1.02 4.98 -14.67
CA PHE A 109 0.15 4.22 -14.23
C PHE A 109 1.13 4.00 -15.37
N VAL A 110 0.63 3.52 -16.53
CA VAL A 110 1.45 3.28 -17.73
C VAL A 110 2.09 4.56 -18.25
N GLU A 111 1.38 5.67 -18.23
CA GLU A 111 1.92 6.98 -18.63
C GLU A 111 3.07 7.42 -17.71
N LEU A 112 2.87 7.37 -16.38
CA LEU A 112 3.94 7.68 -15.45
C LEU A 112 5.13 6.74 -15.62
N ALA A 113 4.88 5.45 -15.83
CA ALA A 113 5.90 4.45 -16.08
C ALA A 113 6.76 4.81 -17.29
N LYS A 114 6.13 5.12 -18.42
CA LYS A 114 6.80 5.47 -19.69
C LYS A 114 7.55 6.80 -19.63
N THR A 115 7.04 7.77 -18.86
CA THR A 115 7.59 9.14 -18.85
C THR A 115 8.63 9.38 -17.76
N LYS A 116 8.43 8.82 -16.57
CA LYS A 116 9.26 9.09 -15.38
C LYS A 116 9.92 7.85 -14.78
N GLY A 117 9.48 6.65 -15.14
CA GLY A 117 9.99 5.38 -14.64
C GLY A 117 9.69 5.11 -13.16
N LYS A 118 9.33 6.10 -12.35
CA LYS A 118 8.94 5.94 -10.94
C LYS A 118 8.15 7.15 -10.45
N GLY A 119 7.34 6.96 -9.43
CA GLY A 119 6.65 8.05 -8.75
C GLY A 119 5.29 7.65 -8.18
N TRP A 120 4.54 8.65 -7.74
CA TRP A 120 3.20 8.51 -7.21
C TRP A 120 2.14 8.83 -8.25
N VAL A 121 1.09 8.02 -8.31
CA VAL A 121 -0.17 8.32 -9.00
C VAL A 121 -1.26 8.40 -7.94
N GLU A 122 -1.97 9.51 -7.91
CA GLU A 122 -3.01 9.82 -6.93
C GLU A 122 -4.34 10.18 -7.61
N GLY A 123 -5.41 10.28 -6.81
CA GLY A 123 -6.68 10.86 -7.25
C GLY A 123 -7.56 9.93 -8.07
N TYR A 124 -7.37 8.62 -7.99
CA TYR A 124 -8.26 7.62 -8.54
C TYR A 124 -8.95 6.84 -7.40
N LYS A 125 -10.01 6.12 -7.72
CA LYS A 125 -10.75 5.29 -6.77
C LYS A 125 -10.64 3.80 -7.10
N PHE A 126 -10.60 2.98 -6.07
CA PHE A 126 -10.57 1.52 -6.25
C PHE A 126 -11.05 0.80 -4.98
N LEU A 127 -11.31 -0.52 -5.10
CA LEU A 127 -11.71 -1.34 -3.97
C LEU A 127 -10.57 -1.45 -2.94
N ASN A 128 -10.85 -1.13 -1.68
CA ASN A 128 -9.96 -1.38 -0.58
C ASN A 128 -10.15 -2.83 -0.08
N PRO A 129 -9.09 -3.66 0.01
CA PRO A 129 -9.22 -5.06 0.40
C PRO A 129 -9.60 -5.24 1.87
N VAL A 130 -9.35 -4.26 2.73
CA VAL A 130 -9.66 -4.32 4.17
C VAL A 130 -11.09 -3.85 4.43
N SER A 131 -11.43 -2.62 4.00
CA SER A 131 -12.76 -2.05 4.23
C SER A 131 -13.84 -2.57 3.26
N GLN A 132 -13.45 -3.24 2.17
CA GLN A 132 -14.32 -3.70 1.07
C GLN A 132 -15.13 -2.56 0.41
N LYS A 133 -14.67 -1.33 0.53
CA LYS A 133 -15.29 -0.13 -0.05
C LYS A 133 -14.46 0.43 -1.20
N ILE A 134 -15.13 1.11 -2.14
CA ILE A 134 -14.47 1.94 -3.14
C ILE A 134 -14.00 3.22 -2.46
N GLU A 135 -12.70 3.45 -2.46
CA GLU A 135 -12.07 4.57 -1.76
C GLU A 135 -11.03 5.24 -2.66
N GLY A 136 -10.68 6.49 -2.33
CA GLY A 136 -9.55 7.18 -2.94
C GLY A 136 -8.25 6.45 -2.67
N LYS A 137 -7.45 6.27 -3.70
CA LYS A 137 -6.20 5.52 -3.65
C LYS A 137 -5.04 6.33 -4.22
N ALA A 138 -3.85 6.02 -3.71
CA ALA A 138 -2.58 6.42 -4.29
C ALA A 138 -1.74 5.18 -4.56
N MET A 139 -0.88 5.25 -5.58
CA MET A 139 0.04 4.18 -5.94
C MET A 139 1.45 4.74 -6.11
N TYR A 140 2.41 4.14 -5.44
CA TYR A 140 3.81 4.32 -5.78
C TYR A 140 4.23 3.26 -6.79
N LEU A 141 4.79 3.68 -7.90
CA LEU A 141 5.26 2.77 -8.93
C LEU A 141 6.76 2.94 -9.20
N VAL A 142 7.38 1.84 -9.62
CA VAL A 142 8.75 1.80 -10.14
C VAL A 142 8.74 0.91 -11.36
N VAL A 143 9.26 1.43 -12.49
CA VAL A 143 9.48 0.63 -13.70
C VAL A 143 10.80 -0.11 -13.55
N ARG A 144 10.80 -1.36 -13.95
CA ARG A 144 11.99 -2.14 -14.15
C ARG A 144 12.22 -2.32 -15.65
N SER A 145 13.31 -1.72 -16.16
CA SER A 145 13.69 -1.88 -17.56
C SER A 145 14.10 -3.32 -17.86
N ALA A 146 13.64 -3.85 -18.99
CA ALA A 146 13.89 -5.19 -19.47
C ALA A 146 15.34 -5.49 -19.87
N ASN A 147 16.28 -4.53 -19.79
CA ASN A 147 17.65 -4.66 -20.29
C ASN A 147 18.58 -5.55 -19.45
N GLU A 148 18.09 -6.10 -18.33
CA GLU A 148 18.83 -7.14 -17.59
C GLU A 148 17.96 -8.41 -17.45
N VAL A 149 18.00 -9.27 -18.48
CA VAL A 149 17.36 -10.60 -18.54
C VAL A 149 15.86 -10.60 -18.82
N THR A 150 15.52 -10.75 -20.08
CA THR A 150 14.28 -11.32 -20.66
C THR A 150 12.96 -11.14 -19.90
N ASN A 151 12.08 -10.39 -20.54
CA ASN A 151 10.65 -10.23 -20.29
C ASN A 151 10.23 -9.15 -19.27
N GLU A 152 9.58 -8.16 -19.85
CA GLU A 152 8.86 -7.01 -19.32
C GLU A 152 8.06 -7.31 -18.05
N ILE A 153 8.58 -6.88 -16.89
CA ILE A 153 7.77 -6.82 -15.69
C ILE A 153 7.93 -5.45 -15.06
N ASP A 154 6.89 -4.66 -15.16
CA ASP A 154 6.74 -3.40 -14.46
C ASP A 154 6.02 -3.67 -13.13
N ALA A 155 6.71 -3.48 -12.01
CA ALA A 155 6.15 -3.70 -10.68
C ALA A 155 5.57 -2.42 -10.12
N PHE A 156 4.29 -2.44 -9.78
CA PHE A 156 3.57 -1.34 -9.15
C PHE A 156 3.08 -1.74 -7.76
N VAL A 157 3.32 -0.89 -6.77
CA VAL A 157 2.76 -1.09 -5.43
C VAL A 157 1.70 -0.07 -5.14
N ARG A 158 0.63 -0.56 -4.57
CA ARG A 158 -0.53 0.23 -4.22
C ARG A 158 -0.58 0.58 -2.75
N GLN A 159 -0.81 1.86 -2.47
CA GLN A 159 -1.18 2.36 -1.15
C GLN A 159 -2.53 3.06 -1.18
N ALA A 160 -3.35 2.81 -0.16
CA ALA A 160 -4.51 3.62 0.13
C ALA A 160 -4.11 4.80 1.03
N ARG A 161 -4.25 6.02 0.57
CA ARG A 161 -4.15 7.21 1.41
C ARG A 161 -5.36 8.10 1.19
N ARG A 162 -6.12 8.37 2.25
CA ARG A 162 -6.91 9.59 2.30
C ARG A 162 -5.95 10.75 2.56
N LYS A 163 -5.86 11.71 1.62
CA LYS A 163 -5.41 13.04 2.01
C LYS A 163 -6.39 13.55 3.07
N PRO A 164 -5.94 14.16 4.19
CA PRO A 164 -6.83 14.98 4.99
C PRO A 164 -7.43 16.02 4.06
N GLN A 165 -8.73 16.07 3.98
CA GLN A 165 -9.42 17.21 3.35
C GLN A 165 -9.12 18.44 4.22
N PRO A 166 -8.84 19.61 3.64
CA PRO A 166 -8.68 20.85 4.39
C PRO A 166 -9.94 21.20 5.15
#